data_4af379e08223b57960a5f84322024fae
#
_entry.id   4af379e08223b57960a5f84322024fae
#
_cell.length_a   1.000
_cell.length_b   1.000
_cell.length_c   1.000
_cell.angle_alpha   90.00
_cell.angle_beta   90.00
_cell.angle_gamma   90.00
#
_symmetry.space_group_name_H-M   'P 1'
#
loop_
_entity.id
_entity.type
_entity.pdbx_description
1 polymer ?
#
loop_
_entity_poly.entity_id
_entity_poly.type
_entity_poly.pdbx_seq_one_letter_code
_entity_poly.pdbx_strand_id
1 'polypeptide(L)'
;MRRVLVAVSSVLPCLLLTVSCADRNPVGPTSSATLDQFVQALRQQGFSVSITGQISPEVNRFFSVPAHQVRVNDAHVNAFVYASAQDAATEAGSISADGQPSPTTRVTWVSTPHFYRHEALIVLYVGCSAEIVQALQATVGAPLAVGPTPCGPE
;
A
#
# COMPACT_ATOMS: atom_id res chain seq x y z
N MET A 1 -48.84 -44.29 -55.15
CA MET A 1 -47.66 -44.47 -54.26
C MET A 1 -47.55 -43.29 -53.33
N ARG A 2 -48.05 -43.46 -52.08
CA ARG A 2 -48.05 -42.43 -51.03
C ARG A 2 -46.82 -42.69 -50.15
N ARG A 3 -45.90 -41.74 -50.07
CA ARG A 3 -44.78 -41.74 -49.10
C ARG A 3 -45.20 -41.01 -47.85
N VAL A 4 -45.20 -41.75 -46.73
CA VAL A 4 -45.44 -41.19 -45.38
C VAL A 4 -44.12 -40.69 -44.84
N LEU A 5 -44.03 -39.39 -44.51
CA LEU A 5 -42.92 -38.77 -43.80
C LEU A 5 -43.20 -38.85 -42.31
N VAL A 6 -42.35 -39.62 -41.58
CA VAL A 6 -42.35 -39.66 -40.13
C VAL A 6 -41.45 -38.58 -39.63
N ALA A 7 -42.01 -37.58 -38.90
CA ALA A 7 -41.27 -36.53 -38.21
C ALA A 7 -40.83 -37.09 -36.84
N VAL A 8 -39.52 -37.21 -36.61
CA VAL A 8 -38.93 -37.55 -35.32
C VAL A 8 -38.69 -36.22 -34.56
N SER A 9 -39.51 -36.00 -33.54
CA SER A 9 -39.40 -34.83 -32.64
C SER A 9 -38.35 -35.16 -31.57
N SER A 10 -37.15 -34.55 -31.65
CA SER A 10 -36.08 -34.71 -30.68
C SER A 10 -36.27 -33.67 -29.56
N VAL A 11 -36.71 -34.13 -28.40
CA VAL A 11 -36.82 -33.31 -27.18
C VAL A 11 -35.44 -33.24 -26.52
N LEU A 12 -34.80 -32.08 -26.58
CA LEU A 12 -33.53 -31.79 -25.91
C LEU A 12 -33.80 -31.34 -24.46
N PRO A 13 -33.34 -32.07 -23.44
CA PRO A 13 -33.47 -31.58 -22.06
C PRO A 13 -32.48 -30.45 -21.81
N CYS A 14 -33.01 -29.26 -21.50
CA CYS A 14 -32.25 -28.09 -21.07
C CYS A 14 -31.72 -28.30 -19.64
N LEU A 15 -30.44 -28.64 -19.52
CA LEU A 15 -29.76 -28.77 -18.23
C LEU A 15 -29.45 -27.37 -17.69
N LEU A 16 -30.27 -26.89 -16.75
CA LEU A 16 -30.05 -25.64 -16.03
C LEU A 16 -28.87 -25.85 -15.08
N LEU A 17 -27.69 -25.42 -15.50
CA LEU A 17 -26.53 -25.21 -14.62
C LEU A 17 -26.76 -23.98 -13.78
N THR A 18 -27.20 -24.14 -12.53
CA THR A 18 -27.19 -23.09 -11.53
C THR A 18 -25.73 -22.81 -11.15
N VAL A 19 -25.15 -21.77 -11.76
CA VAL A 19 -23.87 -21.20 -11.30
C VAL A 19 -24.15 -20.52 -9.97
N SER A 20 -23.81 -21.18 -8.87
CA SER A 20 -23.77 -20.57 -7.54
C SER A 20 -22.62 -19.59 -7.54
N CYS A 21 -22.89 -18.27 -7.69
CA CYS A 21 -21.96 -17.22 -7.38
C CYS A 21 -21.73 -17.27 -5.86
N ALA A 22 -20.70 -17.98 -5.43
CA ALA A 22 -20.16 -17.79 -4.11
C ALA A 22 -19.57 -16.37 -4.10
N ASP A 23 -20.20 -15.46 -3.36
CA ASP A 23 -19.63 -14.16 -3.01
C ASP A 23 -18.29 -14.40 -2.31
N ARG A 24 -17.22 -14.46 -3.12
CA ARG A 24 -15.87 -14.28 -2.60
C ARG A 24 -15.72 -12.79 -2.36
N ASN A 25 -16.10 -12.34 -1.16
CA ASN A 25 -15.53 -11.11 -0.64
C ASN A 25 -14.01 -11.21 -0.84
N PRO A 26 -13.38 -10.36 -1.65
CA PRO A 26 -11.94 -10.33 -1.72
C PRO A 26 -11.46 -9.94 -0.32
N VAL A 27 -10.96 -10.92 0.43
CA VAL A 27 -10.19 -10.64 1.64
C VAL A 27 -9.00 -9.86 1.14
N GLY A 28 -8.98 -8.55 1.40
CA GLY A 28 -7.83 -7.71 1.10
C GLY A 28 -6.57 -8.31 1.72
N PRO A 29 -5.39 -8.02 1.19
CA PRO A 29 -4.15 -8.54 1.76
C PRO A 29 -4.10 -8.22 3.25
N THR A 30 -3.73 -9.20 4.07
CA THR A 30 -3.52 -8.97 5.49
C THR A 30 -2.41 -7.93 5.67
N SER A 31 -2.46 -7.15 6.76
CA SER A 31 -1.44 -6.13 7.05
C SER A 31 -0.01 -6.67 6.95
N SER A 32 0.20 -7.93 7.37
CA SER A 32 1.48 -8.62 7.22
C SER A 32 1.88 -8.80 5.75
N ALA A 33 0.96 -9.26 4.88
CA ALA A 33 1.24 -9.46 3.47
C ALA A 33 1.62 -8.14 2.76
N THR A 34 0.97 -7.03 3.11
CA THR A 34 1.28 -5.69 2.55
C THR A 34 2.69 -5.23 2.92
N LEU A 35 3.11 -5.39 4.18
CA LEU A 35 4.46 -5.05 4.63
C LEU A 35 5.51 -5.96 3.96
N ASP A 36 5.24 -7.26 3.89
CA ASP A 36 6.15 -8.22 3.26
C ASP A 36 6.34 -7.94 1.78
N GLN A 37 5.28 -7.57 1.06
CA GLN A 37 5.34 -7.16 -0.35
C GLN A 37 6.21 -5.90 -0.54
N PHE A 38 6.04 -4.90 0.32
CA PHE A 38 6.87 -3.69 0.30
C PHE A 38 8.35 -4.01 0.52
N VAL A 39 8.67 -4.81 1.54
CA VAL A 39 10.04 -5.24 1.83
C VAL A 39 10.64 -6.03 0.67
N GLN A 40 9.89 -6.96 0.07
CA GLN A 40 10.34 -7.75 -1.07
C GLN A 40 10.58 -6.89 -2.31
N ALA A 41 9.72 -5.91 -2.59
CA ALA A 41 9.91 -5.01 -3.73
C ALA A 41 11.20 -4.19 -3.64
N LEU A 42 11.56 -3.71 -2.45
CA LEU A 42 12.84 -3.03 -2.22
C LEU A 42 14.04 -3.99 -2.35
N ARG A 43 13.93 -5.22 -1.84
CA ARG A 43 14.98 -6.25 -2.01
C ARG A 43 15.21 -6.60 -3.47
N GLN A 44 14.16 -6.68 -4.27
CA GLN A 44 14.26 -6.93 -5.73
C GLN A 44 15.01 -5.82 -6.47
N GLN A 45 15.04 -4.61 -5.93
CA GLN A 45 15.84 -3.50 -6.44
C GLN A 45 17.31 -3.54 -5.96
N GLY A 46 17.70 -4.56 -5.17
CA GLY A 46 19.06 -4.75 -4.70
C GLY A 46 19.37 -4.17 -3.32
N PHE A 47 18.36 -3.62 -2.60
CA PHE A 47 18.56 -3.07 -1.27
C PHE A 47 18.63 -4.16 -0.18
N SER A 48 19.50 -3.93 0.81
CA SER A 48 19.43 -4.69 2.07
C SER A 48 18.30 -4.15 2.92
N VAL A 49 17.27 -4.98 3.18
CA VAL A 49 16.07 -4.54 3.88
C VAL A 49 15.78 -5.44 5.07
N SER A 50 15.57 -4.84 6.25
CA SER A 50 15.16 -5.53 7.47
C SER A 50 14.11 -4.73 8.25
N ILE A 51 13.17 -5.43 8.89
CA ILE A 51 12.25 -4.83 9.87
C ILE A 51 12.98 -4.84 11.20
N THR A 52 13.19 -3.66 11.78
CA THR A 52 14.00 -3.49 13.00
C THR A 52 13.16 -3.29 14.25
N GLY A 53 11.88 -2.95 14.10
CA GLY A 53 10.99 -2.75 15.24
C GLY A 53 9.63 -2.20 14.84
N GLN A 54 8.87 -1.83 15.86
CA GLN A 54 7.56 -1.20 15.72
C GLN A 54 7.41 -0.12 16.79
N ILE A 55 6.83 1.01 16.40
CA ILE A 55 6.52 2.11 17.33
C ILE A 55 5.00 2.22 17.40
N SER A 56 4.45 2.20 18.62
CA SER A 56 3.00 2.30 18.81
C SER A 56 2.46 3.69 18.44
N PRO A 57 1.16 3.81 18.11
CA PRO A 57 0.54 5.10 17.76
C PRO A 57 0.62 6.13 18.90
N GLU A 58 0.61 5.68 20.16
CA GLU A 58 0.71 6.55 21.33
C GLU A 58 2.07 7.25 21.41
N VAL A 59 3.10 6.64 20.83
CA VAL A 59 4.47 7.17 20.80
C VAL A 59 4.70 7.98 19.54
N ASN A 60 4.40 7.41 18.35
CA ASN A 60 4.68 8.11 17.09
C ASN A 60 3.73 9.27 16.82
N ARG A 61 2.47 9.20 17.26
CA ARG A 61 1.41 10.22 17.14
C ARG A 61 1.17 10.77 15.73
N PHE A 62 1.70 10.12 14.70
CA PHE A 62 1.51 10.57 13.32
C PHE A 62 0.21 10.04 12.76
N PHE A 63 -0.03 8.74 12.97
CA PHE A 63 -1.16 8.01 12.41
C PHE A 63 -1.77 7.07 13.44
N SER A 64 -2.99 6.59 13.15
CA SER A 64 -3.77 5.72 14.04
C SER A 64 -3.24 4.29 14.14
N VAL A 65 -2.31 3.88 13.26
CA VAL A 65 -1.70 2.54 13.25
C VAL A 65 -0.23 2.60 13.67
N PRO A 66 0.34 1.48 14.15
CA PRO A 66 1.75 1.42 14.49
C PRO A 66 2.66 1.68 13.29
N ALA A 67 3.81 2.31 13.54
CA ALA A 67 4.88 2.45 12.57
C ALA A 67 5.80 1.23 12.60
N HIS A 68 5.87 0.47 11.54
CA HIS A 68 6.92 -0.54 11.35
C HIS A 68 8.21 0.16 10.92
N GLN A 69 9.26 -0.02 11.70
CA GLN A 69 10.58 0.52 11.39
C GLN A 69 11.26 -0.42 10.39
N VAL A 70 11.50 0.07 9.20
CA VAL A 70 12.17 -0.66 8.11
C VAL A 70 13.52 0.00 7.86
N ARG A 71 14.58 -0.78 7.96
CA ARG A 71 15.93 -0.33 7.58
C ARG A 71 16.18 -0.73 6.13
N VAL A 72 16.53 0.26 5.30
CA VAL A 72 16.85 0.10 3.88
C VAL A 72 18.29 0.57 3.69
N ASN A 73 19.24 -0.34 3.52
CA ASN A 73 20.67 -0.11 3.68
C ASN A 73 20.92 0.57 5.05
N ASP A 74 21.40 1.82 5.05
CA ASP A 74 21.64 2.60 6.26
C ASP A 74 20.48 3.58 6.59
N ALA A 75 19.47 3.69 5.72
CA ALA A 75 18.34 4.57 5.91
C ALA A 75 17.24 3.94 6.77
N HIS A 76 16.53 4.78 7.53
CA HIS A 76 15.34 4.39 8.29
C HIS A 76 14.09 4.87 7.58
N VAL A 77 13.15 3.96 7.37
CA VAL A 77 11.85 4.20 6.74
C VAL A 77 10.78 3.70 7.71
N ASN A 78 9.71 4.47 7.89
CA ASN A 78 8.55 4.05 8.66
C ASN A 78 7.43 3.63 7.71
N ALA A 79 6.90 2.42 7.89
CA ALA A 79 5.80 1.87 7.13
C ALA A 79 4.57 1.72 8.04
N PHE A 80 3.44 2.32 7.64
CA PHE A 80 2.17 2.30 8.35
C PHE A 80 1.18 1.47 7.53
N VAL A 81 0.77 0.34 8.07
CA VAL A 81 -0.09 -0.62 7.36
C VAL A 81 -1.49 -0.58 7.91
N TYR A 82 -2.45 -0.31 7.05
CA TYR A 82 -3.88 -0.17 7.37
C TYR A 82 -4.66 -1.45 7.02
N ALA A 83 -5.84 -1.57 7.61
CA ALA A 83 -6.74 -2.67 7.29
C ALA A 83 -7.29 -2.60 5.86
N SER A 84 -7.39 -1.37 5.31
CA SER A 84 -7.88 -1.14 3.95
C SER A 84 -7.19 0.04 3.26
N ALA A 85 -7.25 0.07 1.93
CA ALA A 85 -6.80 1.21 1.13
C ALA A 85 -7.61 2.50 1.43
N GLN A 86 -8.88 2.35 1.84
CA GLN A 86 -9.73 3.48 2.20
C GLN A 86 -9.27 4.12 3.52
N ASP A 87 -8.90 3.32 4.52
CA ASP A 87 -8.38 3.83 5.80
C ASP A 87 -7.05 4.57 5.57
N ALA A 88 -6.14 3.97 4.79
CA ALA A 88 -4.89 4.63 4.41
C ALA A 88 -5.13 5.94 3.63
N ALA A 89 -6.12 5.98 2.75
CA ALA A 89 -6.47 7.20 2.01
C ALA A 89 -7.03 8.30 2.92
N THR A 90 -7.85 7.92 3.90
CA THR A 90 -8.41 8.86 4.89
C THR A 90 -7.30 9.49 5.75
N GLU A 91 -6.40 8.69 6.27
CA GLU A 91 -5.25 9.17 7.05
C GLU A 91 -4.29 10.02 6.19
N ALA A 92 -3.99 9.56 4.98
CA ALA A 92 -3.16 10.31 4.03
C ALA A 92 -3.74 11.70 3.69
N GLY A 93 -5.07 11.83 3.68
CA GLY A 93 -5.76 13.11 3.48
C GLY A 93 -5.50 14.14 4.58
N SER A 94 -4.99 13.74 5.75
CA SER A 94 -4.59 14.65 6.82
C SER A 94 -3.18 15.23 6.64
N ILE A 95 -2.36 14.64 5.77
CA ILE A 95 -1.00 15.09 5.51
C ILE A 95 -1.05 16.37 4.67
N SER A 96 -0.50 17.45 5.20
CA SER A 96 -0.42 18.71 4.46
C SER A 96 0.68 18.66 3.39
N ALA A 97 0.59 19.58 2.40
CA ALA A 97 1.58 19.67 1.33
C ALA A 97 3.01 19.97 1.82
N ASP A 98 3.14 20.58 2.99
CA ASP A 98 4.40 20.87 3.67
C ASP A 98 4.87 19.72 4.58
N GLY A 99 4.26 18.54 4.46
CA GLY A 99 4.70 17.32 5.17
C GLY A 99 4.36 17.30 6.66
N GLN A 100 3.34 18.04 7.12
CA GLN A 100 2.82 17.85 8.48
C GLN A 100 1.84 16.69 8.49
N PRO A 101 1.95 15.73 9.42
CA PRO A 101 1.17 14.50 9.42
C PRO A 101 -0.31 14.71 9.80
N SER A 102 -0.63 15.84 10.41
CA SER A 102 -1.99 16.17 10.85
C SER A 102 -2.13 17.69 11.00
N PRO A 103 -3.34 18.26 10.80
CA PRO A 103 -3.59 19.69 11.02
C PRO A 103 -3.32 20.16 12.46
N THR A 104 -3.41 19.24 13.41
CA THR A 104 -3.27 19.53 14.85
C THR A 104 -1.89 19.16 15.41
N THR A 105 -1.07 18.48 14.62
CA THR A 105 0.28 18.02 15.05
C THR A 105 1.34 18.76 14.25
N ARG A 106 2.17 19.55 14.94
CA ARG A 106 3.34 20.21 14.35
C ARG A 106 4.59 19.38 14.65
N VAL A 107 5.31 19.04 13.61
CA VAL A 107 6.59 18.31 13.69
C VAL A 107 7.71 19.21 13.18
N THR A 108 8.79 19.28 13.95
CA THR A 108 10.04 19.87 13.47
C THR A 108 10.88 18.76 12.86
N TRP A 109 10.94 18.74 11.55
CA TRP A 109 11.70 17.74 10.82
C TRP A 109 13.21 18.02 10.89
N VAL A 110 13.98 16.97 11.16
CA VAL A 110 15.46 17.02 11.18
C VAL A 110 16.07 16.94 9.78
N SER A 111 15.27 16.50 8.80
CA SER A 111 15.61 16.43 7.37
C SER A 111 14.31 16.46 6.57
N THR A 112 14.38 16.38 5.25
CA THR A 112 13.20 16.41 4.38
C THR A 112 12.30 15.18 4.60
N PRO A 113 11.04 15.33 5.05
CA PRO A 113 10.09 14.24 5.10
C PRO A 113 9.49 14.00 3.70
N HIS A 114 9.42 12.73 3.32
CA HIS A 114 8.79 12.26 2.10
C HIS A 114 7.69 11.28 2.48
N PHE A 115 6.44 11.62 2.17
CA PHE A 115 5.30 10.76 2.40
C PHE A 115 4.84 10.11 1.09
N TYR A 116 4.61 8.82 1.13
CA TYR A 116 4.09 8.04 0.00
C TYR A 116 2.86 7.26 0.44
N ARG A 117 2.00 6.90 -0.50
CA ARG A 117 0.88 5.99 -0.27
C ARG A 117 0.74 5.01 -1.43
N HIS A 118 0.59 3.75 -1.10
CA HIS A 118 0.26 2.70 -2.04
C HIS A 118 -0.76 1.76 -1.39
N GLU A 119 -1.96 1.69 -1.97
CA GLU A 119 -3.06 0.90 -1.42
C GLU A 119 -3.27 1.14 0.09
N ALA A 120 -3.11 0.09 0.91
CA ALA A 120 -3.27 0.11 2.36
C ALA A 120 -1.99 0.48 3.12
N LEU A 121 -0.99 1.05 2.45
CA LEU A 121 0.31 1.40 3.00
C LEU A 121 0.56 2.90 2.91
N ILE A 122 0.98 3.53 4.01
CA ILE A 122 1.66 4.84 4.02
C ILE A 122 3.12 4.62 4.39
N VAL A 123 4.02 5.28 3.68
CA VAL A 123 5.46 5.22 3.93
C VAL A 123 5.97 6.63 4.22
N LEU A 124 6.75 6.77 5.29
CA LEU A 124 7.46 7.99 5.64
C LEU A 124 8.97 7.74 5.64
N TYR A 125 9.66 8.47 4.82
CA TYR A 125 11.11 8.59 4.84
C TYR A 125 11.50 10.01 5.24
N VAL A 126 12.39 10.17 6.21
CA VAL A 126 12.96 11.46 6.61
C VAL A 126 14.45 11.44 6.29
N GLY A 127 14.82 12.10 5.20
CA GLY A 127 16.19 12.08 4.70
C GLY A 127 16.31 12.63 3.29
N CYS A 128 17.53 12.65 2.77
CA CYS A 128 17.89 13.29 1.51
C CYS A 128 18.58 12.34 0.52
N SER A 129 18.70 11.04 0.82
CA SER A 129 19.31 10.10 -0.12
C SER A 129 18.45 9.98 -1.38
N ALA A 130 18.99 10.45 -2.50
CA ALA A 130 18.32 10.34 -3.81
C ALA A 130 18.07 8.88 -4.19
N GLU A 131 18.97 7.97 -3.82
CA GLU A 131 18.83 6.54 -4.05
C GLU A 131 17.60 5.97 -3.33
N ILE A 132 17.42 6.30 -2.06
CA ILE A 132 16.26 5.85 -1.26
C ILE A 132 14.96 6.46 -1.79
N VAL A 133 14.96 7.75 -2.12
CA VAL A 133 13.80 8.44 -2.70
C VAL A 133 13.39 7.76 -4.02
N GLN A 134 14.33 7.47 -4.91
CA GLN A 134 14.05 6.79 -6.18
C GLN A 134 13.53 5.36 -5.96
N ALA A 135 14.12 4.60 -5.03
CA ALA A 135 13.68 3.26 -4.69
C ALA A 135 12.25 3.24 -4.15
N LEU A 136 11.92 4.18 -3.28
CA LEU A 136 10.56 4.34 -2.75
C LEU A 136 9.57 4.74 -3.85
N GLN A 137 9.94 5.68 -4.73
CA GLN A 137 9.10 6.06 -5.87
C GLN A 137 8.83 4.89 -6.82
N ALA A 138 9.83 4.07 -7.09
CA ALA A 138 9.69 2.87 -7.92
C ALA A 138 8.80 1.80 -7.25
N THR A 139 8.78 1.74 -5.92
CA THR A 139 8.03 0.73 -5.16
C THR A 139 6.58 1.14 -4.88
N VAL A 140 6.37 2.38 -4.44
CA VAL A 140 5.07 2.85 -3.91
C VAL A 140 4.49 4.04 -4.67
N GLY A 141 5.15 4.51 -5.73
CA GLY A 141 4.71 5.61 -6.58
C GLY A 141 5.20 6.99 -6.12
N ALA A 142 4.70 8.04 -6.77
CA ALA A 142 5.09 9.40 -6.47
C ALA A 142 4.75 9.81 -5.02
N PRO A 143 5.55 10.70 -4.39
CA PRO A 143 5.25 11.17 -3.05
C PRO A 143 3.94 11.97 -3.01
N LEU A 144 3.17 11.79 -1.94
CA LEU A 144 1.97 12.58 -1.61
C LEU A 144 2.35 14.00 -1.18
N ALA A 145 3.39 14.08 -0.35
CA ALA A 145 3.89 15.32 0.21
C ALA A 145 5.40 15.23 0.44
N VAL A 146 6.07 16.35 0.28
CA VAL A 146 7.50 16.53 0.56
C VAL A 146 7.63 17.79 1.38
N GLY A 147 8.23 17.70 2.57
CA GLY A 147 8.38 18.87 3.44
C GLY A 147 9.40 19.87 2.92
N PRO A 148 9.34 21.10 3.46
CA PRO A 148 10.15 22.23 2.99
C PRO A 148 11.59 22.22 3.49
N THR A 149 11.95 21.28 4.40
CA THR A 149 13.32 21.22 4.92
C THR A 149 14.26 20.83 3.78
N PRO A 150 15.10 21.76 3.29
CA PRO A 150 15.95 21.44 2.14
C PRO A 150 17.00 20.39 2.53
N CYS A 151 17.27 19.50 1.60
CA CYS A 151 18.46 18.68 1.67
C CYS A 151 19.67 19.62 1.53
N GLY A 152 20.51 19.68 2.55
CA GLY A 152 21.78 20.40 2.44
C GLY A 152 22.64 19.85 1.30
N PRO A 153 23.65 20.57 0.83
CA PRO A 153 24.63 20.01 -0.09
C PRO A 153 25.30 18.81 0.59
N GLU A 154 25.31 17.67 -0.12
CA GLU A 154 26.09 16.48 0.26
C GLU A 154 27.59 16.77 0.17
#